data_065b8281524a26ddefac43753e88cfe1
#
_entry.id   065b8281524a26ddefac43753e88cfe1
#
_cell.length_a   1.000
_cell.length_b   1.000
_cell.length_c   1.000
_cell.angle_alpha   90.00
_cell.angle_beta   90.00
_cell.angle_gamma   90.00
#
_symmetry.space_group_name_H-M   'P 1'
#
loop_
_entity.id
_entity.type
_entity.pdbx_description
1 polymer ?
#
loop_
_entity_poly.entity_id
_entity_poly.type
_entity_poly.pdbx_seq_one_letter_code
_entity_poly.pdbx_strand_id
1 'polypeptide(L)'
;MRKRKVRTVFFIFLLLFATGLVGCGQKNIHKRNLCHIVLEAGDGYRVTDPARTVESGSDVSFTVTLDDNWQLLGTDYHGETEITKESDEKTVKIVLHKVNYSESICIQAEKGKYEITYDANSGKNISGDSDRVSIYYLGTHQRINTSIGTDLFTRDGYTQLGWNTRADGTGQAVGLGSRIAWKKGLVLYAQWVPWTDEKDFVYKEVSGFAVITSYTGKEQQICVPSSLGGLPVRTIREQAFADTDCKTVILSPGIYEIEKWAFRNSRLEQLYLYDDLVKISDYAFQDCDMLRTLHINAIEDPAYSGNYFDTFQDKYDRLLSLKDKKKIVLFSGSSTRFGYDSEMIDQAFSDYEVVNMGVFAYSPALPQLELIRSCMKEGDILLDSPEFDAANRQFCYQKELDYATFAMMESNYDAFAGLDLREYTQTFTAFSAYQAARQDMERKNYDICASNYDEDGHEVEEPSYNEYGDYVVYRPNSTSEEPIYGLPVNYTVNAFPKETYIDSVNAEFQKFLNQGIKVYFTYSPRNKYALSEESTKEERIRLHEYFKSQLNVPVISELEDSLYTGIYLYGTDNHLSTEGAQIRTEKVIHDLKNQLKKEEGE
;
A
#
# COMPACT_ATOMS: atom_id res chain seq x y z
N MET A 1 26.18 9.46 19.51
CA MET A 1 26.44 10.89 19.77
C MET A 1 27.00 11.51 18.49
N ARG A 2 26.17 12.00 17.60
CA ARG A 2 26.57 12.82 16.44
C ARG A 2 25.97 14.21 16.62
N LYS A 3 26.84 15.20 16.68
CA LYS A 3 26.49 16.62 16.82
C LYS A 3 25.79 17.09 15.53
N ARG A 4 24.53 17.49 15.63
CA ARG A 4 23.82 18.22 14.58
C ARG A 4 24.48 19.60 14.39
N LYS A 5 24.93 19.87 13.19
CA LYS A 5 25.33 21.22 12.77
C LYS A 5 24.07 21.97 12.33
N VAL A 6 23.68 22.95 13.08
CA VAL A 6 22.69 23.94 12.68
C VAL A 6 23.32 24.78 11.55
N ARG A 7 22.76 24.74 10.35
CA ARG A 7 23.11 25.66 9.28
C ARG A 7 22.13 26.83 9.35
N THR A 8 22.68 27.98 9.72
CA THR A 8 21.99 29.27 9.68
C THR A 8 21.97 29.74 8.22
N VAL A 9 20.80 29.82 7.62
CA VAL A 9 20.60 30.44 6.30
C VAL A 9 20.33 31.93 6.52
N PHE A 10 21.25 32.78 6.08
CA PHE A 10 21.09 34.22 6.06
C PHE A 10 20.32 34.60 4.81
N PHE A 11 19.09 35.09 4.94
CA PHE A 11 18.41 35.83 3.90
C PHE A 11 18.76 37.31 3.97
N ILE A 12 19.41 37.83 2.92
CA ILE A 12 19.71 39.25 2.77
C ILE A 12 18.46 39.92 2.19
N PHE A 13 17.77 40.71 2.99
CA PHE A 13 16.72 41.62 2.50
C PHE A 13 17.36 42.89 1.90
N LEU A 14 17.15 43.13 0.62
CA LEU A 14 17.51 44.35 -0.06
C LEU A 14 16.49 45.44 0.26
N LEU A 15 16.84 46.40 1.10
CA LEU A 15 16.06 47.61 1.34
C LEU A 15 16.31 48.63 0.19
N LEU A 16 15.31 48.86 -0.61
CA LEU A 16 15.28 50.01 -1.54
C LEU A 16 14.86 51.27 -0.79
N PHE A 17 15.80 52.17 -0.56
CA PHE A 17 15.53 53.53 -0.13
C PHE A 17 15.15 54.40 -1.35
N ALA A 18 13.92 54.87 -1.40
CA ALA A 18 13.53 55.99 -2.26
C ALA A 18 13.52 57.29 -1.42
N THR A 19 14.49 58.16 -1.66
CA THR A 19 14.49 59.51 -1.12
C THR A 19 13.60 60.39 -1.98
N GLY A 20 12.57 60.97 -1.40
CA GLY A 20 11.77 62.05 -1.95
C GLY A 20 11.56 63.11 -0.87
N LEU A 21 12.28 64.23 -0.98
CA LEU A 21 12.07 65.46 -0.22
C LEU A 21 10.84 66.19 -0.76
N VAL A 22 10.00 66.72 0.10
CA VAL A 22 9.56 68.13 0.27
C VAL A 22 8.20 68.22 0.99
N GLY A 23 8.14 69.07 2.00
CA GLY A 23 6.91 69.81 2.33
C GLY A 23 6.42 69.73 3.77
N CYS A 24 6.70 70.75 4.53
CA CYS A 24 6.17 71.08 5.86
C CYS A 24 4.66 70.88 6.01
N GLY A 25 4.30 70.21 7.07
CA GLY A 25 2.97 70.17 7.64
C GLY A 25 3.00 69.32 8.91
N GLN A 26 3.19 69.95 10.07
CA GLN A 26 3.08 69.25 11.36
C GLN A 26 1.68 68.73 11.55
N LYS A 27 1.48 67.43 11.27
CA LYS A 27 0.47 66.59 11.89
C LYS A 27 1.25 65.54 12.67
N ASN A 28 1.00 65.44 13.97
CA ASN A 28 1.48 64.37 14.81
C ASN A 28 0.98 63.03 14.24
N ILE A 29 1.77 62.46 13.32
CA ILE A 29 1.58 61.06 12.92
C ILE A 29 2.24 60.24 14.01
N HIS A 30 1.47 59.69 14.93
CA HIS A 30 1.96 58.59 15.75
C HIS A 30 2.43 57.52 14.77
N LYS A 31 3.76 57.34 14.64
CA LYS A 31 4.35 56.18 13.97
C LYS A 31 3.84 54.97 14.76
N ARG A 32 2.87 54.25 14.20
CA ARG A 32 2.49 52.94 14.76
C ARG A 32 3.70 52.05 14.64
N ASN A 33 4.21 51.56 15.77
CA ASN A 33 5.25 50.54 15.77
C ASN A 33 4.57 49.24 15.37
N LEU A 34 4.80 48.77 14.14
CA LEU A 34 4.27 47.54 13.62
C LEU A 34 5.27 46.40 13.84
N CYS A 35 4.79 45.29 14.32
CA CYS A 35 5.54 44.02 14.47
C CYS A 35 5.09 43.03 13.38
N HIS A 36 6.03 42.40 12.72
CA HIS A 36 5.80 41.38 11.73
C HIS A 36 6.12 40.02 12.38
N ILE A 37 5.13 39.14 12.46
CA ILE A 37 5.27 37.80 13.00
C ILE A 37 5.06 36.80 11.90
N VAL A 38 5.97 35.81 11.79
CA VAL A 38 5.87 34.70 10.85
C VAL A 38 5.97 33.41 11.64
N LEU A 39 5.00 32.50 11.50
CA LEU A 39 5.17 31.13 11.93
C LEU A 39 5.91 30.36 10.84
N GLU A 40 7.03 29.74 11.18
CA GLU A 40 7.80 28.96 10.24
C GLU A 40 7.06 27.66 9.86
N ALA A 41 7.27 27.21 8.63
CA ALA A 41 6.83 25.89 8.22
C ALA A 41 7.69 24.83 8.91
N GLY A 42 7.11 23.69 9.21
CA GLY A 42 7.79 22.56 9.85
C GLY A 42 7.02 21.27 9.67
N ASP A 43 7.60 20.19 10.14
CA ASP A 43 7.04 18.85 10.01
C ASP A 43 5.80 18.64 10.88
N GLY A 44 4.80 17.97 10.32
CA GLY A 44 3.64 17.51 11.05
C GLY A 44 2.58 18.56 11.32
N TYR A 45 2.65 19.70 10.67
CA TYR A 45 1.60 20.73 10.77
C TYR A 45 1.57 21.66 9.56
N ARG A 46 0.41 22.27 9.38
CA ARG A 46 0.18 23.35 8.39
C ARG A 46 -0.35 24.58 9.09
N VAL A 47 0.13 25.75 8.69
CA VAL A 47 -0.33 27.04 9.20
C VAL A 47 -1.14 27.76 8.13
N THR A 48 -2.40 28.06 8.44
CA THR A 48 -3.20 28.92 7.56
C THR A 48 -2.78 30.36 7.78
N ASP A 49 -2.34 31.05 6.72
CA ASP A 49 -1.83 32.41 6.78
C ASP A 49 -0.68 32.59 7.81
N PRO A 50 0.54 32.13 7.50
CA PRO A 50 1.62 32.08 8.47
C PRO A 50 2.20 33.46 8.87
N ALA A 51 1.86 34.54 8.17
CA ALA A 51 2.40 35.87 8.43
C ALA A 51 1.34 36.86 8.93
N ARG A 52 1.64 37.62 9.95
CA ARG A 52 0.77 38.66 10.52
C ARG A 52 1.55 39.93 10.79
N THR A 53 0.88 41.07 10.63
CA THR A 53 1.39 42.37 11.01
C THR A 53 0.47 43.00 12.04
N VAL A 54 0.97 43.28 13.24
CA VAL A 54 0.19 43.82 14.35
C VAL A 54 0.87 45.05 14.96
N GLU A 55 0.10 45.87 15.71
CA GLU A 55 0.67 46.96 16.49
C GLU A 55 1.42 46.42 17.71
N SER A 56 2.56 47.01 18.04
CA SER A 56 3.34 46.63 19.24
C SER A 56 2.47 46.64 20.48
N GLY A 57 2.55 45.56 21.29
CA GLY A 57 1.73 45.31 22.46
C GLY A 57 0.40 44.62 22.20
N SER A 58 0.08 44.32 20.96
CA SER A 58 -1.15 43.58 20.60
C SER A 58 -0.94 42.07 20.70
N ASP A 59 -2.07 41.35 20.83
CA ASP A 59 -2.10 39.90 20.70
C ASP A 59 -2.25 39.51 19.23
N VAL A 60 -1.69 38.35 18.84
CA VAL A 60 -1.85 37.78 17.51
C VAL A 60 -2.21 36.31 17.60
N SER A 61 -3.13 35.87 16.72
CA SER A 61 -3.56 34.47 16.70
C SER A 61 -3.31 33.82 15.37
N PHE A 62 -2.98 32.53 15.41
CA PHE A 62 -2.79 31.65 14.25
C PHE A 62 -3.62 30.40 14.41
N THR A 63 -4.03 29.83 13.29
CA THR A 63 -4.64 28.49 13.26
C THR A 63 -3.65 27.53 12.63
N VAL A 64 -3.36 26.47 13.35
CA VAL A 64 -2.44 25.40 12.95
C VAL A 64 -3.24 24.13 12.84
N THR A 65 -3.12 23.42 11.72
CA THR A 65 -3.70 22.10 11.53
C THR A 65 -2.58 21.08 11.65
N LEU A 66 -2.69 20.18 12.64
CA LEU A 66 -1.75 19.09 12.86
C LEU A 66 -2.01 17.95 11.88
N ASP A 67 -0.97 17.36 11.37
CA ASP A 67 -1.04 16.11 10.62
C ASP A 67 -1.46 14.97 11.55
N ASP A 68 -1.89 13.85 10.96
CA ASP A 68 -2.29 12.68 11.72
C ASP A 68 -1.14 12.19 12.61
N ASN A 69 -1.47 11.90 13.86
CA ASN A 69 -0.51 11.46 14.87
C ASN A 69 0.61 12.45 15.21
N TRP A 70 0.34 13.75 15.03
CA TRP A 70 1.24 14.77 15.56
C TRP A 70 0.59 15.50 16.73
N GLN A 71 1.39 15.91 17.68
CA GLN A 71 0.98 16.73 18.82
C GLN A 71 1.86 17.97 18.91
N LEU A 72 1.23 19.10 19.23
CA LEU A 72 1.92 20.34 19.44
C LEU A 72 2.40 20.40 20.89
N LEU A 73 3.70 20.65 21.09
CA LEU A 73 4.34 20.81 22.38
C LEU A 73 4.43 22.26 22.83
N GLY A 74 4.58 23.19 21.89
CA GLY A 74 4.77 24.60 22.19
C GLY A 74 5.27 25.39 20.99
N THR A 75 5.76 26.60 21.29
CA THR A 75 6.46 27.48 20.35
C THR A 75 7.74 27.98 21.00
N ASP A 76 8.68 28.50 20.23
CA ASP A 76 9.88 29.20 20.74
C ASP A 76 9.67 30.69 20.96
N TYR A 77 8.41 31.17 20.93
CA TYR A 77 8.07 32.55 21.24
C TYR A 77 8.51 32.93 22.68
N HIS A 78 9.22 34.03 22.81
CA HIS A 78 9.77 34.48 24.09
C HIS A 78 8.75 35.12 25.05
N GLY A 79 7.51 35.36 24.59
CA GLY A 79 6.41 35.89 25.37
C GLY A 79 5.43 34.81 25.83
N GLU A 80 4.30 35.26 26.37
CA GLU A 80 3.22 34.38 26.79
C GLU A 80 2.47 33.83 25.57
N THR A 81 2.32 32.49 25.52
CA THR A 81 1.62 31.77 24.46
C THR A 81 0.46 31.00 25.05
N GLU A 82 -0.74 31.17 24.49
CA GLU A 82 -1.90 30.34 24.77
C GLU A 82 -2.15 29.38 23.62
N ILE A 83 -2.29 28.09 23.91
CA ILE A 83 -2.54 27.02 22.95
C ILE A 83 -3.85 26.34 23.29
N THR A 84 -4.82 26.41 22.36
CA THR A 84 -6.15 25.82 22.55
C THR A 84 -6.43 24.83 21.42
N LYS A 85 -6.75 23.57 21.75
CA LYS A 85 -7.19 22.56 20.79
C LYS A 85 -8.68 22.71 20.52
N GLU A 86 -9.09 22.59 19.27
CA GLU A 86 -10.50 22.53 18.88
C GLU A 86 -11.07 21.12 19.05
N SER A 87 -12.36 20.96 18.83
CA SER A 87 -13.10 19.70 19.04
C SER A 87 -12.69 18.55 18.11
N ASP A 88 -12.02 18.85 17.01
CA ASP A 88 -11.47 17.87 16.05
C ASP A 88 -10.11 17.30 16.47
N GLU A 89 -9.55 17.78 17.59
CA GLU A 89 -8.23 17.46 18.12
C GLU A 89 -7.03 17.77 17.18
N LYS A 90 -7.29 18.11 15.93
CA LYS A 90 -6.28 18.43 14.91
C LYS A 90 -6.06 19.92 14.74
N THR A 91 -7.12 20.71 14.86
CA THR A 91 -7.04 22.16 14.75
C THR A 91 -6.63 22.78 16.08
N VAL A 92 -5.55 23.52 16.06
CA VAL A 92 -4.97 24.17 17.24
C VAL A 92 -4.91 25.66 16.98
N LYS A 93 -5.47 26.44 17.91
CA LYS A 93 -5.32 27.89 17.91
C LYS A 93 -4.15 28.28 18.82
N ILE A 94 -3.22 29.05 18.26
CA ILE A 94 -2.09 29.62 19.00
C ILE A 94 -2.33 31.12 19.13
N VAL A 95 -2.29 31.66 20.34
CA VAL A 95 -2.35 33.09 20.62
C VAL A 95 -1.05 33.52 21.26
N LEU A 96 -0.37 34.46 20.63
CA LEU A 96 0.85 35.10 21.17
C LEU A 96 0.44 36.42 21.78
N HIS A 97 0.70 36.59 23.07
CA HIS A 97 0.29 37.77 23.82
C HIS A 97 1.34 38.88 23.82
N LYS A 98 0.90 40.12 23.70
CA LYS A 98 1.74 41.33 23.85
C LYS A 98 2.98 41.33 22.95
N VAL A 99 2.78 41.10 21.65
CA VAL A 99 3.86 41.09 20.64
C VAL A 99 4.52 42.45 20.56
N ASN A 100 5.81 42.53 20.93
CA ASN A 100 6.55 43.78 20.99
C ASN A 100 7.66 43.90 19.92
N TYR A 101 8.00 42.79 19.23
CA TYR A 101 9.06 42.69 18.27
C TYR A 101 8.63 41.89 17.06
N SER A 102 9.25 42.18 15.90
CA SER A 102 9.12 41.33 14.72
C SER A 102 10.02 40.11 14.88
N GLU A 103 9.45 38.91 14.75
CA GLU A 103 10.19 37.66 14.86
C GLU A 103 9.58 36.54 14.01
N SER A 104 10.40 35.57 13.69
CA SER A 104 10.01 34.29 13.11
C SER A 104 9.95 33.26 14.24
N ILE A 105 8.87 32.50 14.30
CA ILE A 105 8.58 31.62 15.42
C ILE A 105 8.45 30.20 14.89
N CYS A 106 9.22 29.29 15.48
CA CYS A 106 9.14 27.86 15.22
C CYS A 106 8.08 27.23 16.13
N ILE A 107 7.27 26.36 15.54
CA ILE A 107 6.33 25.52 16.27
C ILE A 107 7.06 24.22 16.64
N GLN A 108 6.98 23.85 17.91
CA GLN A 108 7.50 22.58 18.39
C GLN A 108 6.39 21.54 18.34
N ALA A 109 6.52 20.59 17.39
CA ALA A 109 5.61 19.48 17.23
C ALA A 109 6.39 18.16 17.24
N GLU A 110 5.75 17.08 17.71
CA GLU A 110 6.34 15.74 17.69
C GLU A 110 5.32 14.69 17.26
N LYS A 111 5.79 13.57 16.72
CA LYS A 111 4.95 12.41 16.42
C LYS A 111 4.44 11.78 17.72
N GLY A 112 3.14 11.53 17.79
CA GLY A 112 2.52 10.79 18.86
C GLY A 112 2.93 9.32 18.87
N LYS A 113 2.81 8.68 20.02
CA LYS A 113 2.99 7.24 20.19
C LYS A 113 1.63 6.59 20.35
N TYR A 114 1.41 5.52 19.58
CA TYR A 114 0.21 4.69 19.73
C TYR A 114 0.51 3.49 20.60
N GLU A 115 -0.33 3.24 21.59
CA GLU A 115 -0.24 2.09 22.47
C GLU A 115 -1.23 1.02 22.01
N ILE A 116 -0.73 -0.20 21.80
CA ILE A 116 -1.54 -1.41 21.67
C ILE A 116 -1.24 -2.32 22.85
N THR A 117 -2.27 -2.73 23.58
CA THR A 117 -2.16 -3.73 24.62
C THR A 117 -2.45 -5.11 24.07
N TYR A 118 -1.52 -6.03 24.19
CA TYR A 118 -1.67 -7.44 23.85
C TYR A 118 -2.00 -8.21 25.12
N ASP A 119 -3.06 -9.04 25.06
CA ASP A 119 -3.54 -9.88 26.17
C ASP A 119 -3.37 -11.36 25.79
N ALA A 120 -2.71 -12.10 26.66
CA ALA A 120 -2.43 -13.53 26.43
C ALA A 120 -3.68 -14.40 26.32
N ASN A 121 -4.83 -13.94 26.80
CA ASN A 121 -6.11 -14.64 26.73
C ASN A 121 -5.99 -16.14 27.12
N SER A 122 -5.57 -16.41 28.34
CA SER A 122 -5.27 -17.75 28.89
C SER A 122 -3.96 -18.39 28.41
N GLY A 123 -3.13 -17.68 27.65
CA GLY A 123 -1.73 -18.02 27.41
C GLY A 123 -0.82 -17.50 28.53
N LYS A 124 0.48 -17.63 28.34
CA LYS A 124 1.53 -17.14 29.23
C LYS A 124 2.49 -16.26 28.45
N ASN A 125 2.94 -15.18 29.07
CA ASN A 125 4.00 -14.36 28.52
C ASN A 125 5.34 -15.12 28.51
N ILE A 126 6.04 -15.08 27.38
CA ILE A 126 7.32 -15.77 27.18
C ILE A 126 8.46 -15.08 27.94
N SER A 127 8.43 -13.75 28.05
CA SER A 127 9.54 -12.94 28.56
C SER A 127 9.26 -12.23 29.90
N GLY A 128 8.12 -12.45 30.55
CA GLY A 128 7.74 -11.75 31.78
C GLY A 128 6.56 -12.39 32.51
N ASP A 129 6.24 -11.82 33.68
CA ASP A 129 5.20 -12.33 34.58
C ASP A 129 3.79 -11.82 34.26
N SER A 130 3.65 -10.86 33.35
CA SER A 130 2.37 -10.24 33.03
C SER A 130 1.72 -10.89 31.83
N ASP A 131 0.46 -11.30 31.97
CA ASP A 131 -0.35 -11.81 30.84
C ASP A 131 -0.79 -10.68 29.87
N ARG A 132 -0.31 -9.44 30.09
CA ARG A 132 -0.53 -8.28 29.23
C ARG A 132 0.77 -7.57 28.92
N VAL A 133 0.96 -7.22 27.66
CA VAL A 133 2.12 -6.47 27.16
C VAL A 133 1.61 -5.27 26.37
N SER A 134 2.09 -4.07 26.72
CA SER A 134 1.82 -2.86 25.95
C SER A 134 3.02 -2.49 25.09
N ILE A 135 2.79 -2.29 23.82
CA ILE A 135 3.81 -1.89 22.84
C ILE A 135 3.42 -0.54 22.26
N TYR A 136 4.41 0.36 22.17
CA TYR A 136 4.24 1.71 21.65
C TYR A 136 4.81 1.79 20.24
N TYR A 137 3.98 2.21 19.31
CA TYR A 137 4.34 2.37 17.91
C TYR A 137 4.46 3.84 17.53
N LEU A 138 5.43 4.16 16.68
CA LEU A 138 5.53 5.44 16.01
C LEU A 138 4.81 5.30 14.66
N GLY A 139 3.62 5.90 14.54
CA GLY A 139 2.81 5.77 13.34
C GLY A 139 2.80 7.05 12.50
N THR A 140 2.79 6.89 11.18
CA THR A 140 2.26 7.88 10.25
C THR A 140 0.87 7.36 9.88
N HIS A 141 -0.19 8.13 10.09
CA HIS A 141 -1.57 7.70 9.90
C HIS A 141 -2.13 6.66 10.90
N GLN A 142 -3.40 6.32 10.77
CA GLN A 142 -4.16 5.50 11.72
C GLN A 142 -3.85 3.99 11.66
N ARG A 143 -2.76 3.56 11.01
CA ARG A 143 -2.46 2.14 10.83
C ARG A 143 -1.08 1.80 11.33
N ILE A 144 -0.99 0.68 12.01
CA ILE A 144 0.22 0.17 12.62
C ILE A 144 0.38 -1.27 12.17
N ASN A 145 1.60 -1.63 11.80
CA ASN A 145 1.94 -3.02 11.56
C ASN A 145 1.98 -3.76 12.90
N THR A 146 1.16 -4.82 13.05
CA THR A 146 1.07 -5.64 14.25
C THR A 146 2.02 -6.83 14.26
N SER A 147 2.99 -6.89 13.35
CA SER A 147 3.96 -7.98 13.25
C SER A 147 4.79 -8.19 14.53
N ILE A 148 4.85 -7.19 15.39
CA ILE A 148 5.63 -7.21 16.64
C ILE A 148 4.88 -7.98 17.72
N GLY A 149 4.23 -8.97 17.60
CA GLY A 149 3.52 -9.63 18.68
C GLY A 149 3.52 -11.14 18.58
N THR A 150 4.27 -11.65 17.61
CA THR A 150 4.21 -13.07 17.30
C THR A 150 4.84 -13.96 18.36
N ASP A 151 5.82 -13.42 19.11
CA ASP A 151 6.55 -14.16 20.16
C ASP A 151 6.22 -13.70 21.58
N LEU A 152 5.08 -13.03 21.78
CA LEU A 152 4.74 -12.50 23.11
C LEU A 152 4.24 -13.60 24.05
N PHE A 153 3.43 -14.53 23.54
CA PHE A 153 2.72 -15.47 24.37
C PHE A 153 2.82 -16.91 23.86
N THR A 154 2.75 -17.85 24.79
CA THR A 154 2.66 -19.29 24.51
C THR A 154 1.53 -19.91 25.32
N ARG A 155 1.01 -21.05 24.86
CA ARG A 155 0.03 -21.87 25.57
C ARG A 155 0.29 -23.33 25.26
N ASP A 156 0.60 -24.09 26.31
CA ASP A 156 0.94 -25.52 26.18
C ASP A 156 -0.23 -26.32 25.54
N GLY A 157 0.05 -27.03 24.47
CA GLY A 157 -0.96 -27.83 23.75
C GLY A 157 -1.83 -27.00 22.78
N TYR A 158 -1.45 -25.76 22.49
CA TYR A 158 -2.20 -24.86 21.60
C TYR A 158 -1.28 -24.18 20.60
N THR A 159 -1.88 -23.76 19.49
CA THR A 159 -1.26 -22.87 18.49
C THR A 159 -1.99 -21.54 18.51
N GLN A 160 -1.26 -20.43 18.50
CA GLN A 160 -1.83 -19.09 18.37
C GLN A 160 -2.24 -18.86 16.91
N LEU A 161 -3.52 -18.62 16.64
CA LEU A 161 -4.04 -18.43 15.29
C LEU A 161 -4.03 -16.95 14.84
N GLY A 162 -3.88 -16.05 15.77
CA GLY A 162 -3.93 -14.59 15.54
C GLY A 162 -4.40 -13.86 16.77
N TRP A 163 -4.96 -12.68 16.55
CA TRP A 163 -5.50 -11.77 17.54
C TRP A 163 -6.99 -11.51 17.30
N ASN A 164 -7.68 -11.03 18.31
CA ASN A 164 -9.03 -10.52 18.17
C ASN A 164 -9.24 -9.31 19.08
N THR A 165 -10.09 -8.38 18.69
CA THR A 165 -10.45 -7.21 19.51
C THR A 165 -11.34 -7.56 20.71
N ARG A 166 -11.78 -8.83 20.83
CA ARG A 166 -12.51 -9.40 21.98
C ARG A 166 -11.93 -10.74 22.38
N ALA A 167 -11.88 -10.99 23.67
CA ALA A 167 -11.30 -12.22 24.23
C ALA A 167 -12.04 -13.50 23.76
N ASP A 168 -13.36 -13.41 23.55
CA ASP A 168 -14.21 -14.52 23.09
C ASP A 168 -14.16 -14.79 21.57
N GLY A 169 -13.33 -14.03 20.83
CA GLY A 169 -13.18 -14.19 19.38
C GLY A 169 -14.31 -13.58 18.53
N THR A 170 -15.31 -12.93 19.13
CA THR A 170 -16.47 -12.36 18.40
C THR A 170 -16.23 -10.98 17.82
N GLY A 171 -15.06 -10.38 18.09
CA GLY A 171 -14.65 -9.09 17.55
C GLY A 171 -14.01 -9.17 16.17
N GLN A 172 -13.25 -8.15 15.83
CA GLN A 172 -12.45 -8.15 14.61
C GLN A 172 -11.26 -9.10 14.77
N ALA A 173 -11.15 -10.10 13.88
CA ALA A 173 -9.99 -10.96 13.80
C ALA A 173 -8.83 -10.22 13.12
N VAL A 174 -7.61 -10.49 13.55
CA VAL A 174 -6.36 -9.92 13.03
C VAL A 174 -5.33 -11.04 13.00
N GLY A 175 -4.77 -11.35 11.84
CA GLY A 175 -3.72 -12.35 11.70
C GLY A 175 -2.42 -11.94 12.41
N LEU A 176 -1.54 -12.89 12.65
CA LEU A 176 -0.20 -12.57 13.12
C LEU A 176 0.56 -11.85 12.00
N GLY A 177 1.15 -10.71 12.30
CA GLY A 177 1.85 -9.87 11.33
C GLY A 177 0.94 -9.01 10.45
N SER A 178 -0.35 -8.94 10.74
CA SER A 178 -1.30 -8.13 9.97
C SER A 178 -1.31 -6.66 10.40
N ARG A 179 -1.82 -5.81 9.53
CA ARG A 179 -2.02 -4.37 9.80
C ARG A 179 -3.42 -4.14 10.35
N ILE A 180 -3.54 -3.27 11.32
CA ILE A 180 -4.83 -2.87 11.90
C ILE A 180 -4.91 -1.36 12.04
N ALA A 181 -6.09 -0.79 11.77
CA ALA A 181 -6.34 0.61 12.04
C ALA A 181 -6.26 0.89 13.55
N TRP A 182 -5.37 1.81 13.95
CA TRP A 182 -5.22 2.16 15.36
C TRP A 182 -6.47 2.83 15.93
N LYS A 183 -6.79 2.47 17.17
CA LYS A 183 -7.83 3.12 17.97
C LYS A 183 -7.30 3.31 19.38
N LYS A 184 -7.60 4.46 19.99
CA LYS A 184 -7.21 4.72 21.39
C LYS A 184 -7.72 3.62 22.31
N GLY A 185 -6.81 3.05 23.12
CA GLY A 185 -7.14 1.95 24.03
C GLY A 185 -7.38 0.61 23.33
N LEU A 186 -6.76 0.39 22.16
CA LEU A 186 -6.85 -0.88 21.45
C LEU A 186 -6.23 -2.00 22.28
N VAL A 187 -7.02 -3.06 22.52
CA VAL A 187 -6.58 -4.30 23.15
C VAL A 187 -6.77 -5.43 22.15
N LEU A 188 -5.75 -6.24 21.95
CA LEU A 188 -5.75 -7.42 21.11
C LEU A 188 -5.56 -8.68 21.97
N TYR A 189 -6.52 -9.58 21.90
CA TYR A 189 -6.56 -10.83 22.66
C TYR A 189 -6.06 -11.98 21.80
N ALA A 190 -5.07 -12.73 22.27
CA ALA A 190 -4.57 -13.92 21.58
C ALA A 190 -5.70 -14.94 21.36
N GLN A 191 -5.75 -15.52 20.16
CA GLN A 191 -6.69 -16.57 19.81
C GLN A 191 -5.97 -17.90 19.71
N TRP A 192 -6.43 -18.89 20.45
CA TRP A 192 -5.77 -20.18 20.60
C TRP A 192 -6.59 -21.32 20.04
N VAL A 193 -5.95 -22.22 19.30
CA VAL A 193 -6.54 -23.46 18.81
C VAL A 193 -5.83 -24.64 19.46
N PRO A 194 -6.57 -25.57 20.12
CA PRO A 194 -5.96 -26.75 20.71
C PRO A 194 -5.36 -27.65 19.63
N TRP A 195 -4.24 -28.26 19.92
CA TRP A 195 -3.65 -29.27 19.05
C TRP A 195 -4.57 -30.50 18.93
N THR A 196 -4.59 -31.07 17.74
CA THR A 196 -5.19 -32.37 17.52
C THR A 196 -4.40 -33.45 18.31
N ASP A 197 -5.11 -34.45 18.85
CA ASP A 197 -4.51 -35.47 19.70
C ASP A 197 -3.34 -36.18 19.02
N GLU A 198 -2.21 -36.28 19.71
CA GLU A 198 -0.97 -36.90 19.21
C GLU A 198 -1.17 -38.31 18.68
N LYS A 199 -2.08 -39.09 19.28
CA LYS A 199 -2.38 -40.47 18.85
C LYS A 199 -2.89 -40.58 17.41
N ASP A 200 -3.41 -39.50 16.85
CA ASP A 200 -3.93 -39.43 15.49
C ASP A 200 -2.84 -39.19 14.44
N PHE A 201 -1.59 -38.97 14.87
CA PHE A 201 -0.45 -38.80 14.00
C PHE A 201 0.51 -39.98 14.07
N VAL A 202 0.89 -40.50 12.91
CA VAL A 202 2.01 -41.45 12.81
C VAL A 202 3.23 -40.63 12.34
N TYR A 203 4.31 -40.71 13.12
CA TYR A 203 5.54 -39.97 12.81
C TYR A 203 6.79 -40.83 13.00
N LYS A 204 7.89 -40.37 12.48
CA LYS A 204 9.22 -40.94 12.64
C LYS A 204 10.18 -39.87 13.11
N GLU A 205 11.14 -40.24 13.95
CA GLU A 205 12.25 -39.41 14.29
C GLU A 205 13.27 -39.41 13.14
N VAL A 206 13.65 -38.20 12.68
CA VAL A 206 14.73 -37.99 11.70
C VAL A 206 15.57 -36.82 12.17
N SER A 207 16.84 -37.05 12.50
CA SER A 207 17.79 -36.03 12.93
C SER A 207 17.29 -35.12 14.07
N GLY A 208 16.58 -35.70 15.05
CA GLY A 208 16.05 -34.99 16.21
C GLY A 208 14.71 -34.30 15.99
N PHE A 209 14.05 -34.53 14.84
CA PHE A 209 12.75 -33.95 14.49
C PHE A 209 11.70 -35.02 14.27
N ALA A 210 10.44 -34.70 14.57
CA ALA A 210 9.32 -35.49 14.16
C ALA A 210 8.95 -35.23 12.70
N VAL A 211 8.87 -36.27 11.91
CA VAL A 211 8.45 -36.28 10.51
C VAL A 211 7.13 -37.01 10.42
N ILE A 212 6.00 -36.31 10.18
CA ILE A 212 4.67 -36.90 10.10
C ILE A 212 4.58 -37.71 8.81
N THR A 213 4.23 -39.02 8.96
CA THR A 213 4.12 -39.95 7.83
C THR A 213 2.68 -40.35 7.52
N SER A 214 1.75 -40.18 8.47
CA SER A 214 0.32 -40.41 8.23
C SER A 214 -0.52 -39.71 9.30
N TYR A 215 -1.70 -39.26 8.92
CA TYR A 215 -2.79 -38.87 9.81
C TYR A 215 -3.87 -39.95 9.80
N THR A 216 -4.28 -40.40 10.96
CA THR A 216 -5.27 -41.51 11.13
C THR A 216 -6.55 -41.06 11.82
N GLY A 217 -6.63 -39.80 12.23
CA GLY A 217 -7.80 -39.21 12.85
C GLY A 217 -8.95 -38.96 11.87
N LYS A 218 -10.05 -38.40 12.37
CA LYS A 218 -11.27 -38.11 11.59
C LYS A 218 -11.78 -36.69 11.80
N GLU A 219 -10.96 -35.84 12.41
CA GLU A 219 -11.35 -34.46 12.68
C GLU A 219 -11.48 -33.68 11.38
N GLN A 220 -12.49 -32.83 11.28
CA GLN A 220 -12.64 -31.93 10.13
C GLN A 220 -11.73 -30.71 10.23
N GLN A 221 -11.36 -30.31 11.45
CA GLN A 221 -10.36 -29.29 11.72
C GLN A 221 -9.17 -29.95 12.41
N ILE A 222 -8.02 -29.89 11.78
CA ILE A 222 -6.77 -30.44 12.28
C ILE A 222 -5.85 -29.29 12.63
N CYS A 223 -5.39 -29.23 13.89
CA CYS A 223 -4.28 -28.39 14.30
C CYS A 223 -3.06 -29.29 14.52
N VAL A 224 -2.11 -29.22 13.60
CA VAL A 224 -0.88 -30.02 13.67
C VAL A 224 -0.04 -29.52 14.84
N PRO A 225 0.31 -30.38 15.84
CA PRO A 225 1.13 -29.95 16.97
C PRO A 225 2.50 -29.44 16.53
N SER A 226 3.08 -28.51 17.29
CA SER A 226 4.48 -28.08 17.07
C SER A 226 5.49 -29.15 17.54
N SER A 227 5.04 -30.13 18.35
CA SER A 227 5.87 -31.27 18.80
C SER A 227 5.06 -32.55 18.91
N LEU A 228 5.68 -33.67 18.62
CA LEU A 228 5.13 -35.03 18.79
C LEU A 228 6.17 -35.90 19.51
N GLY A 229 5.77 -36.57 20.60
CA GLY A 229 6.68 -37.35 21.44
C GLY A 229 7.83 -36.51 22.02
N GLY A 230 7.64 -35.22 22.20
CA GLY A 230 8.67 -34.32 22.65
C GLY A 230 9.68 -33.90 21.57
N LEU A 231 9.50 -34.31 20.31
CA LEU A 231 10.31 -33.92 19.16
C LEU A 231 9.63 -32.80 18.39
N PRO A 232 10.34 -31.68 17.99
CA PRO A 232 9.76 -30.65 17.16
C PRO A 232 9.28 -31.23 15.82
N VAL A 233 8.07 -30.89 15.38
CA VAL A 233 7.55 -31.27 14.06
C VAL A 233 8.17 -30.39 12.99
N ARG A 234 8.79 -31.01 11.97
CA ARG A 234 9.50 -30.27 10.92
C ARG A 234 9.01 -30.55 9.51
N THR A 235 8.52 -31.76 9.24
CA THR A 235 8.17 -32.16 7.87
C THR A 235 6.84 -32.91 7.86
N ILE A 236 6.00 -32.57 6.90
CA ILE A 236 4.82 -33.35 6.50
C ILE A 236 5.19 -34.15 5.27
N ARG A 237 5.22 -35.45 5.41
CA ARG A 237 5.70 -36.39 4.39
C ARG A 237 4.70 -36.61 3.26
N GLU A 238 5.22 -37.18 2.19
CA GLU A 238 4.43 -37.66 1.06
C GLU A 238 3.23 -38.47 1.53
N GLN A 239 2.03 -38.10 1.07
CA GLN A 239 0.73 -38.74 1.35
C GLN A 239 0.29 -38.72 2.82
N ALA A 240 0.92 -37.94 3.70
CA ALA A 240 0.61 -37.95 5.13
C ALA A 240 -0.85 -37.62 5.46
N PHE A 241 -1.48 -36.76 4.66
CA PHE A 241 -2.90 -36.36 4.78
C PHE A 241 -3.68 -36.62 3.48
N ALA A 242 -3.18 -37.51 2.61
CA ALA A 242 -3.90 -37.86 1.39
C ALA A 242 -5.25 -38.51 1.69
N ASP A 243 -6.24 -38.28 0.84
CA ASP A 243 -7.58 -38.83 0.90
C ASP A 243 -8.34 -38.56 2.23
N THR A 244 -7.95 -37.51 2.97
CA THR A 244 -8.60 -37.11 4.22
C THR A 244 -9.86 -36.28 4.00
N ASP A 245 -10.85 -36.43 4.90
CA ASP A 245 -12.07 -35.60 4.89
C ASP A 245 -11.90 -34.25 5.65
N CYS A 246 -10.67 -33.89 6.00
CA CYS A 246 -10.39 -32.65 6.72
C CYS A 246 -10.76 -31.41 5.86
N LYS A 247 -11.37 -30.43 6.50
CA LYS A 247 -11.76 -29.15 5.86
C LYS A 247 -10.81 -28.01 6.18
N THR A 248 -10.26 -28.02 7.38
CA THR A 248 -9.34 -26.99 7.85
C THR A 248 -8.09 -27.63 8.42
N VAL A 249 -6.94 -27.22 7.93
CA VAL A 249 -5.65 -27.61 8.50
C VAL A 249 -4.92 -26.36 8.97
N ILE A 250 -4.50 -26.38 10.23
CA ILE A 250 -3.70 -25.36 10.88
C ILE A 250 -2.33 -25.98 11.14
N LEU A 251 -1.31 -25.49 10.47
CA LEU A 251 0.07 -25.88 10.71
C LEU A 251 0.61 -25.05 11.87
N SER A 252 1.29 -25.67 12.81
CA SER A 252 2.00 -24.93 13.87
C SER A 252 3.33 -24.38 13.36
N PRO A 253 3.88 -23.33 14.00
CA PRO A 253 5.23 -22.83 13.70
C PRO A 253 6.28 -23.96 13.80
N GLY A 254 7.36 -23.86 13.05
CA GLY A 254 8.46 -24.82 13.02
C GLY A 254 8.37 -25.88 11.92
N ILE A 255 7.23 -25.99 11.22
CA ILE A 255 7.09 -26.87 10.06
C ILE A 255 7.81 -26.22 8.87
N TYR A 256 8.86 -26.87 8.41
CA TYR A 256 9.77 -26.35 7.39
C TYR A 256 9.43 -26.82 5.96
N GLU A 257 8.89 -28.04 5.83
CA GLU A 257 8.66 -28.65 4.51
C GLU A 257 7.36 -29.44 4.46
N ILE A 258 6.64 -29.29 3.35
CA ILE A 258 5.52 -30.14 2.93
C ILE A 258 5.94 -30.87 1.66
N GLU A 259 6.02 -32.20 1.73
CA GLU A 259 6.46 -33.03 0.61
C GLU A 259 5.36 -33.22 -0.44
N LYS A 260 5.75 -33.77 -1.60
CA LYS A 260 4.88 -34.08 -2.72
C LYS A 260 3.69 -34.94 -2.30
N TRP A 261 2.48 -34.58 -2.76
CA TRP A 261 1.22 -35.30 -2.50
C TRP A 261 0.79 -35.37 -1.03
N ALA A 262 1.39 -34.59 -0.15
CA ALA A 262 1.10 -34.65 1.28
C ALA A 262 -0.40 -34.54 1.61
N PHE A 263 -1.15 -33.75 0.87
CA PHE A 263 -2.59 -33.54 1.03
C PHE A 263 -3.41 -33.98 -0.20
N ARG A 264 -2.82 -34.77 -1.10
CA ARG A 264 -3.48 -35.17 -2.34
C ARG A 264 -4.89 -35.69 -2.10
N ASN A 265 -5.87 -35.25 -2.94
CA ASN A 265 -7.27 -35.68 -2.91
C ASN A 265 -7.95 -35.49 -1.54
N SER A 266 -7.46 -34.57 -0.69
CA SER A 266 -8.14 -34.20 0.54
C SER A 266 -9.28 -33.20 0.28
N ARG A 267 -10.27 -33.16 1.20
CA ARG A 267 -11.39 -32.22 1.14
C ARG A 267 -11.06 -30.88 1.79
N LEU A 268 -9.79 -30.50 1.80
CA LEU A 268 -9.31 -29.27 2.41
C LEU A 268 -9.95 -28.04 1.78
N GLU A 269 -10.55 -27.19 2.59
CA GLU A 269 -11.17 -25.91 2.20
C GLU A 269 -10.30 -24.71 2.61
N GLN A 270 -9.62 -24.81 3.78
CA GLN A 270 -8.83 -23.73 4.37
C GLN A 270 -7.50 -24.26 4.90
N LEU A 271 -6.43 -23.55 4.59
CA LEU A 271 -5.09 -23.84 5.08
C LEU A 271 -4.54 -22.64 5.86
N TYR A 272 -4.07 -22.86 7.07
CA TYR A 272 -3.31 -21.92 7.87
C TYR A 272 -1.87 -22.37 7.93
N LEU A 273 -0.94 -21.49 7.56
CA LEU A 273 0.49 -21.73 7.66
C LEU A 273 1.21 -20.52 8.25
N TYR A 274 2.47 -20.73 8.60
CA TYR A 274 3.37 -19.68 9.09
C TYR A 274 4.46 -19.41 8.08
N ASP A 275 5.00 -18.21 8.09
CA ASP A 275 5.99 -17.77 7.11
C ASP A 275 7.43 -18.30 7.38
N ASP A 276 7.59 -19.16 8.39
CA ASP A 276 8.78 -20.01 8.56
C ASP A 276 8.71 -21.34 7.78
N LEU A 277 7.57 -21.64 7.15
CA LEU A 277 7.45 -22.74 6.20
C LEU A 277 8.17 -22.38 4.90
N VAL A 278 9.31 -23.02 4.64
CA VAL A 278 10.22 -22.63 3.56
C VAL A 278 9.89 -23.32 2.25
N LYS A 279 9.42 -24.56 2.29
CA LYS A 279 9.27 -25.38 1.10
C LYS A 279 7.95 -26.11 1.06
N ILE A 280 7.21 -25.89 -0.01
CA ILE A 280 6.03 -26.70 -0.37
C ILE A 280 6.35 -27.34 -1.73
N SER A 281 6.38 -28.66 -1.78
CA SER A 281 6.66 -29.39 -3.00
C SER A 281 5.54 -29.22 -4.02
N ASP A 282 5.89 -29.23 -5.30
CA ASP A 282 4.92 -29.31 -6.38
C ASP A 282 3.99 -30.50 -6.16
N TYR A 283 2.72 -30.35 -6.48
CA TYR A 283 1.67 -31.37 -6.24
C TYR A 283 1.41 -31.74 -4.77
N ALA A 284 1.93 -30.98 -3.77
CA ALA A 284 1.60 -31.23 -2.36
C ALA A 284 0.09 -31.24 -2.11
N PHE A 285 -0.65 -30.37 -2.80
CA PHE A 285 -2.11 -30.21 -2.74
C PHE A 285 -2.79 -30.65 -4.05
N GLN A 286 -2.22 -31.62 -4.76
CA GLN A 286 -2.84 -32.12 -6.00
C GLN A 286 -4.23 -32.67 -5.71
N ASP A 287 -5.20 -32.41 -6.59
CA ASP A 287 -6.59 -32.85 -6.51
C ASP A 287 -7.33 -32.34 -5.23
N CYS A 288 -6.88 -31.22 -4.64
CA CYS A 288 -7.56 -30.52 -3.54
C CYS A 288 -8.53 -29.44 -4.06
N ASP A 289 -9.52 -29.85 -4.85
CA ASP A 289 -10.42 -28.94 -5.60
C ASP A 289 -11.28 -28.03 -4.70
N MET A 290 -11.34 -28.30 -3.39
CA MET A 290 -12.09 -27.51 -2.43
C MET A 290 -11.25 -26.41 -1.75
N LEU A 291 -9.91 -26.44 -1.91
CA LEU A 291 -9.01 -25.49 -1.25
C LEU A 291 -9.16 -24.09 -1.83
N ARG A 292 -9.79 -23.22 -1.06
CA ARG A 292 -10.13 -21.85 -1.50
C ARG A 292 -9.46 -20.74 -0.69
N THR A 293 -9.08 -21.01 0.57
CA THR A 293 -8.56 -19.95 1.43
C THR A 293 -7.20 -20.34 2.02
N LEU A 294 -6.23 -19.45 1.84
CA LEU A 294 -4.92 -19.54 2.46
C LEU A 294 -4.77 -18.40 3.48
N HIS A 295 -4.48 -18.78 4.71
CA HIS A 295 -4.09 -17.86 5.78
C HIS A 295 -2.60 -18.01 6.05
N ILE A 296 -1.87 -16.92 6.01
CA ILE A 296 -0.44 -16.89 6.32
C ILE A 296 -0.25 -16.07 7.59
N ASN A 297 0.37 -16.67 8.60
CA ASN A 297 0.75 -16.00 9.84
C ASN A 297 2.23 -15.63 9.79
N ALA A 298 2.55 -14.36 10.00
CA ALA A 298 3.93 -13.90 10.06
C ALA A 298 4.52 -14.15 11.45
N ILE A 299 5.69 -14.77 11.50
CA ILE A 299 6.55 -14.88 12.68
C ILE A 299 7.96 -14.36 12.39
N GLU A 300 8.28 -14.11 11.15
CA GLU A 300 9.54 -13.51 10.70
C GLU A 300 9.34 -12.03 10.37
N ASP A 301 10.41 -11.24 10.50
CA ASP A 301 10.38 -9.84 10.09
C ASP A 301 10.19 -9.72 8.57
N PRO A 302 9.36 -8.78 8.08
CA PRO A 302 9.16 -8.59 6.66
C PRO A 302 10.47 -8.27 5.93
N ALA A 303 10.82 -9.06 4.90
CA ALA A 303 12.01 -8.84 4.08
C ALA A 303 11.79 -7.77 3.01
N TYR A 304 10.55 -7.61 2.56
CA TYR A 304 10.15 -6.64 1.54
C TYR A 304 9.61 -5.32 2.12
N SER A 305 9.60 -5.18 3.46
CA SER A 305 9.22 -3.92 4.10
C SER A 305 10.10 -2.77 3.61
N GLY A 306 9.45 -1.68 3.26
CA GLY A 306 10.13 -0.49 2.77
C GLY A 306 10.60 -0.58 1.32
N ASN A 307 10.31 -1.63 0.58
CA ASN A 307 10.64 -1.71 -0.84
C ASN A 307 9.45 -1.41 -1.76
N TYR A 308 9.69 -1.55 -3.05
CA TYR A 308 8.73 -1.25 -4.10
C TYR A 308 7.40 -2.03 -3.99
N PHE A 309 7.44 -3.29 -3.53
CA PHE A 309 6.25 -4.13 -3.40
C PHE A 309 5.37 -3.72 -2.21
N ASP A 310 5.97 -3.23 -1.14
CA ASP A 310 5.28 -2.86 0.11
C ASP A 310 4.27 -1.70 -0.10
N THR A 311 4.47 -0.89 -1.14
CA THR A 311 3.53 0.20 -1.49
C THR A 311 2.13 -0.29 -1.85
N PHE A 312 1.96 -1.55 -2.25
CA PHE A 312 0.65 -2.14 -2.48
C PHE A 312 -0.21 -2.09 -1.22
N GLN A 313 0.36 -2.39 -0.06
CA GLN A 313 -0.40 -2.44 1.19
C GLN A 313 -0.93 -1.07 1.61
N ASP A 314 -0.14 -0.01 1.47
CA ASP A 314 -0.60 1.34 1.81
C ASP A 314 -1.76 1.78 0.91
N LYS A 315 -1.68 1.47 -0.38
CA LYS A 315 -2.76 1.72 -1.35
C LYS A 315 -4.00 0.88 -1.07
N TYR A 316 -3.82 -0.39 -0.75
CA TYR A 316 -4.91 -1.30 -0.39
C TYR A 316 -5.58 -0.89 0.92
N ASP A 317 -4.80 -0.44 1.88
CA ASP A 317 -5.30 0.12 3.14
C ASP A 317 -6.16 1.36 2.93
N ARG A 318 -5.74 2.29 2.05
CA ARG A 318 -6.58 3.40 1.65
C ARG A 318 -7.87 2.90 1.00
N LEU A 319 -7.78 1.97 0.06
CA LEU A 319 -8.95 1.41 -0.61
C LEU A 319 -9.94 0.79 0.39
N LEU A 320 -9.44 0.02 1.37
CA LEU A 320 -10.25 -0.54 2.47
C LEU A 320 -10.91 0.56 3.31
N SER A 321 -10.20 1.64 3.61
CA SER A 321 -10.73 2.76 4.40
C SER A 321 -11.87 3.51 3.70
N LEU A 322 -11.90 3.44 2.37
CA LEU A 322 -12.88 4.07 1.51
C LEU A 322 -13.99 3.11 1.04
N LYS A 323 -14.12 1.92 1.67
CA LYS A 323 -15.08 0.90 1.23
C LYS A 323 -16.51 1.42 1.11
N ASP A 324 -16.94 2.30 2.01
CA ASP A 324 -18.28 2.88 2.03
C ASP A 324 -18.39 4.17 1.19
N LYS A 325 -17.29 4.70 0.69
CA LYS A 325 -17.27 5.90 -0.15
C LYS A 325 -17.37 5.53 -1.63
N LYS A 326 -17.94 6.45 -2.42
CA LYS A 326 -17.92 6.36 -3.87
C LYS A 326 -16.52 6.71 -4.36
N LYS A 327 -15.96 5.92 -5.27
CA LYS A 327 -14.53 6.08 -5.61
C LYS A 327 -14.20 5.82 -7.08
N ILE A 328 -13.10 6.44 -7.53
CA ILE A 328 -12.41 6.14 -8.79
C ILE A 328 -11.12 5.42 -8.42
N VAL A 329 -10.95 4.22 -8.93
CA VAL A 329 -9.73 3.42 -8.76
C VAL A 329 -8.95 3.43 -10.08
N LEU A 330 -7.73 3.92 -10.04
CA LEU A 330 -6.78 3.88 -11.14
C LEU A 330 -5.96 2.60 -11.02
N PHE A 331 -5.96 1.76 -12.03
CA PHE A 331 -5.26 0.49 -11.99
C PHE A 331 -4.35 0.27 -13.19
N SER A 332 -3.22 -0.29 -12.98
CA SER A 332 -2.23 -0.97 -13.81
C SER A 332 -0.91 -1.12 -13.05
N GLY A 333 0.21 -1.20 -13.77
CA GLY A 333 1.55 -1.27 -13.22
C GLY A 333 2.17 0.09 -12.88
N SER A 334 3.47 0.17 -13.05
CA SER A 334 4.25 1.36 -12.71
C SER A 334 3.91 2.59 -13.55
N SER A 335 3.44 2.41 -14.78
CA SER A 335 2.98 3.54 -15.61
C SER A 335 1.76 4.26 -15.04
N THR A 336 0.96 3.59 -14.21
CA THR A 336 -0.13 4.20 -13.45
C THR A 336 0.39 4.89 -12.20
N ARG A 337 1.30 4.25 -11.46
CA ARG A 337 1.96 4.81 -10.29
C ARG A 337 2.63 6.16 -10.56
N PHE A 338 3.33 6.29 -11.71
CA PHE A 338 4.06 7.49 -12.13
C PHE A 338 3.28 8.40 -13.08
N GLY A 339 2.11 7.98 -13.53
CA GLY A 339 1.46 8.58 -14.68
C GLY A 339 0.23 9.41 -14.39
N TYR A 340 -0.15 9.58 -13.13
CA TYR A 340 -1.29 10.39 -12.74
C TYR A 340 -0.94 11.40 -11.65
N ASP A 341 -1.70 12.48 -11.63
CA ASP A 341 -1.88 13.40 -10.53
C ASP A 341 -3.33 13.18 -10.02
N SER A 342 -3.46 12.33 -9.01
CA SER A 342 -4.76 11.91 -8.49
C SER A 342 -5.50 13.05 -7.78
N GLU A 343 -4.80 14.05 -7.25
CA GLU A 343 -5.40 15.24 -6.68
C GLU A 343 -6.19 16.03 -7.72
N MET A 344 -5.67 16.16 -8.95
CA MET A 344 -6.40 16.79 -10.06
C MET A 344 -7.68 16.03 -10.41
N ILE A 345 -7.66 14.69 -10.35
CA ILE A 345 -8.86 13.85 -10.59
C ILE A 345 -9.87 14.06 -9.47
N ASP A 346 -9.43 14.04 -8.22
CA ASP A 346 -10.27 14.27 -7.03
C ASP A 346 -10.98 15.63 -7.09
N GLN A 347 -10.24 16.69 -7.42
CA GLN A 347 -10.82 18.03 -7.62
C GLN A 347 -11.82 18.08 -8.79
N ALA A 348 -11.59 17.30 -9.84
CA ALA A 348 -12.45 17.27 -11.03
C ALA A 348 -13.75 16.46 -10.84
N PHE A 349 -13.78 15.54 -9.88
CA PHE A 349 -14.88 14.60 -9.60
C PHE A 349 -15.21 14.54 -8.10
N SER A 350 -15.59 15.67 -7.53
CA SER A 350 -15.78 15.89 -6.09
C SER A 350 -16.75 14.94 -5.37
N ASP A 351 -17.54 14.15 -6.11
CA ASP A 351 -18.43 13.12 -5.56
C ASP A 351 -17.73 11.77 -5.37
N TYR A 352 -16.47 11.67 -5.78
CA TYR A 352 -15.67 10.46 -5.71
C TYR A 352 -14.39 10.70 -4.90
N GLU A 353 -13.96 9.68 -4.18
CA GLU A 353 -12.61 9.59 -3.66
C GLU A 353 -11.71 8.94 -4.71
N VAL A 354 -10.42 9.26 -4.74
CA VAL A 354 -9.49 8.68 -5.72
C VAL A 354 -8.47 7.78 -5.06
N VAL A 355 -8.18 6.63 -5.69
CA VAL A 355 -7.14 5.71 -5.24
C VAL A 355 -6.30 5.25 -6.43
N ASN A 356 -5.00 5.50 -6.38
CA ASN A 356 -4.04 5.01 -7.37
C ASN A 356 -3.45 3.67 -6.92
N MET A 357 -3.93 2.58 -7.54
CA MET A 357 -3.49 1.20 -7.27
C MET A 357 -2.34 0.74 -8.18
N GLY A 358 -1.68 1.65 -8.89
CA GLY A 358 -0.51 1.30 -9.72
C GLY A 358 0.70 0.91 -8.86
N VAL A 359 1.27 -0.28 -9.09
CA VAL A 359 2.45 -0.77 -8.36
C VAL A 359 3.53 -1.24 -9.32
N PHE A 360 3.47 -2.47 -9.79
CA PHE A 360 4.52 -3.11 -10.56
C PHE A 360 3.93 -3.93 -11.72
N ALA A 361 4.35 -3.62 -12.92
CA ALA A 361 3.76 -4.20 -14.14
C ALA A 361 4.10 -5.67 -14.37
N TYR A 362 5.18 -6.17 -13.76
CA TYR A 362 5.61 -7.57 -13.87
C TYR A 362 5.06 -8.47 -12.77
N SER A 363 3.94 -8.09 -12.17
CA SER A 363 3.19 -8.91 -11.22
C SER A 363 1.81 -9.27 -11.79
N PRO A 364 1.24 -10.43 -11.44
CA PRO A 364 -0.09 -10.81 -11.88
C PRO A 364 -1.14 -9.76 -11.51
N ALA A 365 -1.94 -9.34 -12.48
CA ALA A 365 -2.98 -8.33 -12.28
C ALA A 365 -4.23 -8.91 -11.62
N LEU A 366 -4.59 -10.16 -11.92
CA LEU A 366 -5.85 -10.76 -11.46
C LEU A 366 -6.01 -10.81 -9.94
N PRO A 367 -5.01 -11.23 -9.14
CA PRO A 367 -5.15 -11.20 -7.68
C PRO A 367 -5.30 -9.78 -7.13
N GLN A 368 -4.62 -8.79 -7.72
CA GLN A 368 -4.79 -7.39 -7.34
C GLN A 368 -6.20 -6.89 -7.67
N LEU A 369 -6.71 -7.19 -8.88
CA LEU A 369 -8.08 -6.83 -9.31
C LEU A 369 -9.15 -7.50 -8.44
N GLU A 370 -8.94 -8.75 -8.01
CA GLU A 370 -9.86 -9.43 -7.09
C GLU A 370 -9.96 -8.71 -5.74
N LEU A 371 -8.82 -8.35 -5.15
CA LEU A 371 -8.79 -7.58 -3.91
C LEU A 371 -9.41 -6.17 -4.08
N ILE A 372 -9.08 -5.48 -5.17
CA ILE A 372 -9.67 -4.17 -5.50
C ILE A 372 -11.19 -4.29 -5.61
N ARG A 373 -11.68 -5.27 -6.37
CA ARG A 373 -13.11 -5.51 -6.58
C ARG A 373 -13.84 -5.79 -5.27
N SER A 374 -13.23 -6.50 -4.33
CA SER A 374 -13.80 -6.77 -3.01
C SER A 374 -14.05 -5.52 -2.16
N CYS A 375 -13.37 -4.42 -2.48
CA CYS A 375 -13.48 -3.11 -1.81
C CYS A 375 -14.36 -2.12 -2.58
N MET A 376 -14.85 -2.49 -3.77
CA MET A 376 -15.67 -1.63 -4.62
C MET A 376 -17.15 -1.99 -4.53
N LYS A 377 -18.00 -1.07 -4.93
CA LYS A 377 -19.46 -1.20 -4.90
C LYS A 377 -20.11 -0.58 -6.13
N GLU A 378 -21.41 -0.80 -6.29
CA GLU A 378 -22.20 -0.20 -7.36
C GLU A 378 -21.99 1.32 -7.45
N GLY A 379 -21.73 1.79 -8.65
CA GLY A 379 -21.47 3.20 -8.98
C GLY A 379 -20.03 3.65 -8.82
N ASP A 380 -19.14 2.84 -8.26
CA ASP A 380 -17.69 3.08 -8.31
C ASP A 380 -17.16 2.97 -9.75
N ILE A 381 -15.98 3.53 -9.99
CA ILE A 381 -15.32 3.52 -11.29
C ILE A 381 -13.95 2.82 -11.17
N LEU A 382 -13.72 1.83 -12.02
CA LEU A 382 -12.39 1.29 -12.30
C LEU A 382 -11.89 1.89 -13.62
N LEU A 383 -10.75 2.56 -13.60
CA LEU A 383 -10.04 3.03 -14.79
C LEU A 383 -8.80 2.16 -14.99
N ASP A 384 -8.84 1.26 -15.96
CA ASP A 384 -7.75 0.34 -16.28
C ASP A 384 -6.92 0.86 -17.45
N SER A 385 -5.59 0.87 -17.28
CA SER A 385 -4.64 1.37 -18.27
C SER A 385 -3.42 0.45 -18.41
N PRO A 386 -3.60 -0.80 -18.94
CA PRO A 386 -2.57 -1.82 -18.94
C PRO A 386 -1.35 -1.44 -19.78
N GLU A 387 -0.18 -1.87 -19.35
CA GLU A 387 1.05 -1.72 -20.11
C GLU A 387 1.16 -2.78 -21.21
N PHE A 388 1.67 -2.38 -22.38
CA PHE A 388 1.57 -3.20 -23.61
C PHE A 388 2.87 -3.88 -24.04
N ASP A 389 3.94 -3.85 -23.26
CA ASP A 389 5.10 -4.66 -23.59
C ASP A 389 4.79 -6.18 -23.52
N ALA A 390 5.61 -6.99 -24.20
CA ALA A 390 5.31 -8.41 -24.35
C ALA A 390 5.22 -9.17 -23.03
N ALA A 391 6.09 -8.84 -22.06
CA ALA A 391 6.08 -9.47 -20.75
C ALA A 391 4.81 -9.10 -19.97
N ASN A 392 4.45 -7.81 -19.93
CA ASN A 392 3.25 -7.36 -19.22
C ASN A 392 1.98 -7.96 -19.80
N ARG A 393 1.84 -8.05 -21.12
CA ARG A 393 0.71 -8.74 -21.74
C ARG A 393 0.60 -10.20 -21.32
N GLN A 394 1.74 -10.85 -21.08
CA GLN A 394 1.78 -12.22 -20.63
C GLN A 394 1.35 -12.36 -19.17
N PHE A 395 1.71 -11.40 -18.29
CA PHE A 395 1.42 -11.46 -16.86
C PHE A 395 0.06 -10.87 -16.47
N CYS A 396 -0.47 -9.90 -17.22
CA CYS A 396 -1.62 -9.11 -16.79
C CYS A 396 -2.86 -9.93 -16.42
N TYR A 397 -3.22 -10.94 -17.22
CA TYR A 397 -4.49 -11.63 -17.04
C TYR A 397 -4.34 -13.16 -16.96
N GLN A 398 -3.18 -13.64 -16.50
CA GLN A 398 -2.97 -15.05 -16.22
C GLN A 398 -3.50 -15.43 -14.85
N LYS A 399 -4.11 -16.61 -14.78
CA LYS A 399 -4.58 -17.23 -13.53
C LYS A 399 -3.45 -17.92 -12.77
N GLU A 400 -2.27 -17.34 -12.75
CA GLU A 400 -1.10 -17.86 -12.05
C GLU A 400 -0.67 -16.87 -10.98
N LEU A 401 -0.33 -17.36 -9.81
CA LEU A 401 0.38 -16.57 -8.82
C LEU A 401 1.89 -16.68 -9.04
N ASP A 402 2.60 -15.65 -8.67
CA ASP A 402 4.05 -15.62 -8.64
C ASP A 402 4.57 -15.10 -7.28
N TYR A 403 5.89 -15.05 -7.12
CA TYR A 403 6.51 -14.57 -5.89
C TYR A 403 6.17 -13.11 -5.58
N ALA A 404 5.94 -12.28 -6.60
CA ALA A 404 5.63 -10.86 -6.43
C ALA A 404 4.28 -10.65 -5.73
N THR A 405 3.32 -11.55 -5.94
CA THR A 405 2.03 -11.54 -5.25
C THR A 405 2.23 -11.67 -3.73
N PHE A 406 3.09 -12.61 -3.31
CA PHE A 406 3.40 -12.78 -1.87
C PHE A 406 4.22 -11.61 -1.33
N ALA A 407 5.19 -11.11 -2.09
CA ALA A 407 6.01 -9.96 -1.70
C ALA A 407 5.17 -8.69 -1.48
N MET A 408 4.16 -8.44 -2.32
CA MET A 408 3.23 -7.32 -2.16
C MET A 408 2.33 -7.43 -0.91
N MET A 409 2.11 -8.65 -0.41
CA MET A 409 1.23 -8.91 0.73
C MET A 409 2.00 -9.22 2.02
N GLU A 410 3.32 -9.22 2.00
CA GLU A 410 4.15 -9.62 3.15
C GLU A 410 3.90 -8.78 4.40
N SER A 411 3.72 -7.47 4.26
CA SER A 411 3.44 -6.61 5.40
C SER A 411 2.00 -6.72 5.93
N ASN A 412 1.13 -7.47 5.25
CA ASN A 412 -0.24 -7.77 5.67
C ASN A 412 -0.80 -9.00 4.95
N TYR A 413 -0.44 -10.19 5.39
CA TYR A 413 -0.93 -11.43 4.79
C TYR A 413 -2.45 -11.65 4.90
N ASP A 414 -3.18 -10.90 5.74
CA ASP A 414 -4.64 -10.99 5.79
C ASP A 414 -5.29 -10.68 4.43
N ALA A 415 -4.62 -9.87 3.60
CA ALA A 415 -5.05 -9.62 2.24
C ALA A 415 -5.12 -10.92 1.39
N PHE A 416 -4.23 -11.88 1.66
CA PHE A 416 -4.20 -13.15 0.93
C PHE A 416 -5.45 -14.00 1.15
N ALA A 417 -6.03 -13.96 2.37
CA ALA A 417 -7.28 -14.65 2.68
C ALA A 417 -8.50 -14.11 1.89
N GLY A 418 -8.36 -12.96 1.25
CA GLY A 418 -9.37 -12.37 0.35
C GLY A 418 -9.40 -12.98 -1.05
N LEU A 419 -8.40 -13.82 -1.41
CA LEU A 419 -8.32 -14.47 -2.72
C LEU A 419 -8.99 -15.86 -2.69
N ASP A 420 -9.68 -16.22 -3.77
CA ASP A 420 -10.16 -17.59 -3.96
C ASP A 420 -9.10 -18.42 -4.70
N LEU A 421 -8.36 -19.26 -3.98
CA LEU A 421 -7.25 -20.03 -4.54
C LEU A 421 -7.64 -20.94 -5.70
N ARG A 422 -8.93 -21.31 -5.83
CA ARG A 422 -9.43 -22.14 -6.94
C ARG A 422 -9.38 -21.41 -8.30
N GLU A 423 -9.29 -20.08 -8.26
CA GLU A 423 -9.11 -19.25 -9.45
C GLU A 423 -7.65 -19.19 -9.95
N TYR A 424 -6.70 -19.68 -9.13
CA TYR A 424 -5.27 -19.53 -9.41
C TYR A 424 -4.54 -20.86 -9.46
N THR A 425 -3.55 -20.92 -10.35
CA THR A 425 -2.55 -21.99 -10.40
C THR A 425 -1.21 -21.53 -9.82
N GLN A 426 -0.28 -22.44 -9.62
CA GLN A 426 1.09 -22.18 -9.14
C GLN A 426 1.19 -21.59 -7.72
N THR A 427 0.10 -21.53 -6.93
CA THR A 427 0.08 -20.87 -5.61
C THR A 427 1.22 -21.32 -4.70
N PHE A 428 1.42 -22.62 -4.56
CA PHE A 428 2.42 -23.16 -3.62
C PHE A 428 3.82 -23.18 -4.20
N THR A 429 3.97 -23.31 -5.51
CA THR A 429 5.24 -23.10 -6.21
C THR A 429 5.69 -21.64 -6.07
N ALA A 430 4.76 -20.69 -6.25
CA ALA A 430 5.01 -19.26 -6.07
C ALA A 430 5.37 -18.92 -4.62
N PHE A 431 4.70 -19.53 -3.64
CA PHE A 431 5.05 -19.37 -2.23
C PHE A 431 6.49 -19.85 -1.93
N SER A 432 6.86 -21.04 -2.43
CA SER A 432 8.22 -21.55 -2.25
C SER A 432 9.27 -20.68 -2.94
N ALA A 433 8.96 -20.14 -4.13
CA ALA A 433 9.83 -19.19 -4.82
C ALA A 433 9.98 -17.87 -4.05
N TYR A 434 8.88 -17.37 -3.47
CA TYR A 434 8.90 -16.20 -2.60
C TYR A 434 9.77 -16.44 -1.36
N GLN A 435 9.64 -17.57 -0.68
CA GLN A 435 10.45 -17.90 0.49
C GLN A 435 11.95 -18.03 0.14
N ALA A 436 12.27 -18.61 -1.00
CA ALA A 436 13.65 -18.66 -1.47
C ALA A 436 14.22 -17.26 -1.75
N ALA A 437 13.46 -16.42 -2.45
CA ALA A 437 13.86 -15.05 -2.73
C ALA A 437 14.00 -14.22 -1.43
N ARG A 438 13.11 -14.43 -0.45
CA ARG A 438 13.15 -13.79 0.86
C ARG A 438 14.42 -14.10 1.64
N GLN A 439 14.89 -15.36 1.58
CA GLN A 439 16.14 -15.77 2.24
C GLN A 439 17.37 -15.16 1.59
N ASP A 440 17.36 -14.98 0.26
CA ASP A 440 18.47 -14.41 -0.50
C ASP A 440 18.49 -12.86 -0.46
N MET A 441 17.40 -12.23 -0.05
CA MET A 441 17.37 -10.79 0.11
C MET A 441 18.32 -10.40 1.25
N GLU A 442 19.46 -9.79 0.89
CA GLU A 442 20.12 -8.92 1.86
C GLU A 442 19.07 -7.93 2.34
N ARG A 443 18.84 -7.85 3.65
CA ARG A 443 18.02 -6.82 4.31
C ARG A 443 18.66 -5.44 4.05
N LYS A 444 18.65 -5.02 2.80
CA LYS A 444 18.95 -3.67 2.39
C LYS A 444 17.67 -2.91 2.72
N ASN A 445 17.79 -1.92 3.58
CA ASN A 445 16.83 -0.83 3.62
C ASN A 445 16.79 -0.25 2.20
N TYR A 446 15.91 -0.78 1.36
CA TYR A 446 15.46 -0.07 0.17
C TYR A 446 14.61 1.07 0.71
N ASP A 447 15.28 2.19 0.90
CA ASP A 447 14.62 3.42 1.29
C ASP A 447 13.61 3.75 0.19
N ILE A 448 12.32 3.52 0.47
CA ILE A 448 11.24 3.97 -0.43
C ILE A 448 11.23 5.50 -0.42
N CYS A 449 11.72 6.11 0.63
CA CYS A 449 12.14 7.49 0.67
C CYS A 449 13.48 7.59 -0.08
N ALA A 450 13.50 7.25 -1.38
CA ALA A 450 14.55 7.73 -2.24
C ALA A 450 14.64 9.23 -2.01
N SER A 451 15.84 9.74 -1.80
CA SER A 451 16.10 11.16 -1.62
C SER A 451 15.24 11.97 -2.59
N ASN A 452 14.21 12.61 -2.05
CA ASN A 452 13.35 13.47 -2.83
C ASN A 452 14.15 14.73 -3.11
N TYR A 453 14.12 15.22 -4.34
CA TYR A 453 14.74 16.47 -4.71
C TYR A 453 13.64 17.43 -5.17
N ASP A 454 13.70 18.68 -4.72
CA ASP A 454 12.85 19.74 -5.22
C ASP A 454 13.24 20.15 -6.65
N GLU A 455 12.51 21.11 -7.22
CA GLU A 455 12.76 21.63 -8.58
C GLU A 455 14.16 22.24 -8.74
N ASP A 456 14.78 22.68 -7.66
CA ASP A 456 16.12 23.29 -7.62
C ASP A 456 17.22 22.24 -7.37
N GLY A 457 16.85 20.97 -7.18
CA GLY A 457 17.76 19.83 -6.93
C GLY A 457 18.24 19.73 -5.49
N HIS A 458 17.53 20.31 -4.53
CA HIS A 458 17.78 20.13 -3.10
C HIS A 458 17.06 18.87 -2.58
N GLU A 459 17.74 18.12 -1.73
CA GLU A 459 17.17 16.97 -1.06
C GLU A 459 16.09 17.43 -0.06
N VAL A 460 14.86 16.91 -0.22
CA VAL A 460 13.73 17.17 0.67
C VAL A 460 13.32 15.88 1.38
N GLU A 461 13.08 15.96 2.70
CA GLU A 461 12.62 14.83 3.52
C GLU A 461 11.08 14.68 3.41
N GLU A 462 10.53 14.55 2.20
CA GLU A 462 9.10 14.34 2.00
C GLU A 462 8.79 12.87 1.64
N PRO A 463 7.61 12.36 2.00
CA PRO A 463 7.23 10.99 1.63
C PRO A 463 7.17 10.84 0.11
N SER A 464 7.67 9.71 -0.41
CA SER A 464 7.66 9.42 -1.85
C SER A 464 6.27 9.23 -2.43
N TYR A 465 5.23 9.10 -1.59
CA TYR A 465 3.84 8.86 -1.96
C TYR A 465 2.91 9.79 -1.21
N ASN A 466 1.93 10.32 -1.93
CA ASN A 466 0.82 11.05 -1.30
C ASN A 466 -0.26 10.09 -0.79
N GLU A 467 -1.30 10.65 -0.16
CA GLU A 467 -2.43 9.90 0.34
C GLU A 467 -3.23 9.14 -0.73
N TYR A 468 -3.20 9.58 -1.99
CA TYR A 468 -3.87 8.91 -3.10
C TYR A 468 -3.12 7.67 -3.58
N GLY A 469 -1.83 7.54 -3.24
CA GLY A 469 -0.92 6.50 -3.70
C GLY A 469 -0.10 6.89 -4.95
N ASP A 470 -0.08 8.17 -5.34
CA ASP A 470 0.79 8.66 -6.41
C ASP A 470 2.23 8.76 -5.93
N TYR A 471 3.17 8.48 -6.81
CA TYR A 471 4.57 8.80 -6.58
C TYR A 471 4.81 10.27 -6.84
N VAL A 472 5.09 11.04 -5.79
CA VAL A 472 5.16 12.51 -5.81
C VAL A 472 6.55 13.09 -5.89
N VAL A 473 7.60 12.27 -5.85
CA VAL A 473 8.97 12.75 -6.07
C VAL A 473 9.06 13.45 -7.42
N TYR A 474 9.63 14.63 -7.44
CA TYR A 474 9.79 15.41 -8.66
C TYR A 474 10.59 14.63 -9.71
N ARG A 475 10.05 14.55 -10.90
CA ARG A 475 10.62 13.87 -12.06
C ARG A 475 10.81 14.89 -13.18
N PRO A 476 12.05 15.35 -13.40
CA PRO A 476 12.32 16.34 -14.45
C PRO A 476 12.03 15.78 -15.84
N ASN A 477 11.72 16.66 -16.76
CA ASN A 477 11.63 16.32 -18.17
C ASN A 477 12.99 15.87 -18.71
N SER A 478 12.97 14.88 -19.60
CA SER A 478 14.17 14.45 -20.31
C SER A 478 14.65 15.52 -21.29
N THR A 479 15.94 15.56 -21.55
CA THR A 479 16.54 16.38 -22.60
C THR A 479 16.63 15.67 -23.95
N SER A 480 16.23 14.38 -24.02
CA SER A 480 16.28 13.52 -25.20
C SER A 480 14.90 12.98 -25.55
N GLU A 481 14.61 12.89 -26.83
CA GLU A 481 13.44 12.20 -27.36
C GLU A 481 13.66 10.70 -27.60
N GLU A 482 14.93 10.26 -27.60
CA GLU A 482 15.31 8.89 -27.89
C GLU A 482 14.77 7.90 -26.86
N PRO A 483 14.47 6.64 -27.26
CA PRO A 483 14.10 5.59 -26.31
C PRO A 483 15.18 5.35 -25.27
N ILE A 484 14.74 5.06 -24.03
CA ILE A 484 15.63 4.75 -22.91
C ILE A 484 16.06 3.29 -22.94
N TYR A 485 15.12 2.39 -23.26
CA TYR A 485 15.37 0.96 -23.43
C TYR A 485 15.19 0.58 -24.89
N GLY A 486 16.19 -0.01 -25.52
CA GLY A 486 16.18 -0.40 -26.93
C GLY A 486 15.27 -1.58 -27.29
N LEU A 487 14.21 -1.85 -26.53
CA LEU A 487 13.23 -2.92 -26.78
C LEU A 487 11.92 -2.32 -27.30
N PRO A 488 11.70 -2.29 -28.60
CA PRO A 488 10.48 -1.73 -29.19
C PRO A 488 9.27 -2.60 -28.87
N VAL A 489 8.14 -1.93 -28.58
CA VAL A 489 6.85 -2.58 -28.29
C VAL A 489 5.97 -2.61 -29.52
N ASN A 490 5.32 -3.76 -29.75
CA ASN A 490 4.46 -3.98 -30.89
C ASN A 490 3.02 -3.56 -30.60
N TYR A 491 2.55 -2.52 -31.32
CA TYR A 491 1.18 -1.97 -31.26
C TYR A 491 0.40 -2.35 -32.54
N THR A 492 0.29 -3.66 -32.80
CA THR A 492 -0.55 -4.21 -33.87
C THR A 492 -1.63 -5.12 -33.30
N VAL A 493 -2.70 -5.35 -34.02
CA VAL A 493 -3.78 -6.27 -33.62
C VAL A 493 -3.25 -7.68 -33.30
N ASN A 494 -2.26 -8.16 -34.06
CA ASN A 494 -1.68 -9.49 -33.85
C ASN A 494 -0.96 -9.64 -32.49
N ALA A 495 -0.56 -8.54 -31.87
CA ALA A 495 0.06 -8.56 -30.55
C ALA A 495 -0.96 -8.78 -29.42
N PHE A 496 -2.26 -8.69 -29.70
CA PHE A 496 -3.38 -8.81 -28.74
C PHE A 496 -4.42 -9.82 -29.24
N PRO A 497 -4.07 -11.12 -29.30
CA PRO A 497 -4.97 -12.15 -29.83
C PRO A 497 -6.24 -12.23 -29.00
N LYS A 498 -7.38 -12.44 -29.70
CA LYS A 498 -8.70 -12.40 -29.07
C LYS A 498 -8.82 -13.42 -27.94
N GLU A 499 -8.48 -14.67 -28.21
CA GLU A 499 -8.73 -15.82 -27.34
C GLU A 499 -7.88 -15.80 -26.06
N THR A 500 -6.67 -15.22 -26.13
CA THR A 500 -5.71 -15.25 -25.00
C THR A 500 -5.55 -13.91 -24.28
N TYR A 501 -5.94 -12.81 -24.92
CA TYR A 501 -5.86 -11.48 -24.31
C TYR A 501 -7.25 -10.86 -24.10
N ILE A 502 -7.96 -10.57 -25.18
CA ILE A 502 -9.24 -9.84 -25.12
C ILE A 502 -10.29 -10.60 -24.29
N ASP A 503 -10.43 -11.91 -24.53
CA ASP A 503 -11.42 -12.71 -23.80
C ASP A 503 -11.08 -12.82 -22.30
N SER A 504 -9.79 -12.85 -21.93
CA SER A 504 -9.35 -12.83 -20.55
C SER A 504 -9.63 -11.48 -19.87
N VAL A 505 -9.33 -10.37 -20.55
CA VAL A 505 -9.64 -9.01 -20.08
C VAL A 505 -11.15 -8.85 -19.89
N ASN A 506 -11.95 -9.22 -20.89
CA ASN A 506 -13.41 -9.12 -20.83
C ASN A 506 -14.01 -9.98 -19.72
N ALA A 507 -13.47 -11.17 -19.49
CA ALA A 507 -13.93 -12.03 -18.40
C ALA A 507 -13.70 -11.37 -17.02
N GLU A 508 -12.58 -10.70 -16.84
CA GLU A 508 -12.29 -9.98 -15.58
C GLU A 508 -13.17 -8.73 -15.44
N PHE A 509 -13.27 -7.90 -16.48
CA PHE A 509 -14.14 -6.73 -16.46
C PHE A 509 -15.60 -7.09 -16.20
N GLN A 510 -16.07 -8.22 -16.72
CA GLN A 510 -17.43 -8.69 -16.47
C GLN A 510 -17.72 -8.93 -14.99
N LYS A 511 -16.72 -9.34 -14.19
CA LYS A 511 -16.89 -9.51 -12.74
C LYS A 511 -17.20 -8.18 -12.04
N PHE A 512 -16.57 -7.08 -12.48
CA PHE A 512 -16.86 -5.72 -11.98
C PHE A 512 -18.24 -5.23 -12.45
N LEU A 513 -18.56 -5.40 -13.74
CA LEU A 513 -19.84 -5.01 -14.31
C LEU A 513 -21.02 -5.71 -13.60
N ASN A 514 -20.85 -6.99 -13.24
CA ASN A 514 -21.87 -7.76 -12.52
C ASN A 514 -22.16 -7.21 -11.11
N GLN A 515 -21.26 -6.40 -10.54
CA GLN A 515 -21.43 -5.71 -9.26
C GLN A 515 -21.93 -4.26 -9.42
N GLY A 516 -22.24 -3.83 -10.66
CA GLY A 516 -22.65 -2.45 -10.95
C GLY A 516 -21.51 -1.44 -10.90
N ILE A 517 -20.27 -1.90 -10.93
CA ILE A 517 -19.08 -1.06 -11.01
C ILE A 517 -18.88 -0.67 -12.47
N LYS A 518 -18.64 0.62 -12.72
CA LYS A 518 -18.29 1.12 -14.04
C LYS A 518 -16.83 0.82 -14.33
N VAL A 519 -16.54 0.26 -15.49
CA VAL A 519 -15.16 -0.02 -15.93
C VAL A 519 -14.89 0.74 -17.21
N TYR A 520 -13.79 1.47 -17.24
CA TYR A 520 -13.31 2.17 -18.43
C TYR A 520 -11.89 1.78 -18.74
N PHE A 521 -11.63 1.58 -20.03
CA PHE A 521 -10.31 1.28 -20.54
C PHE A 521 -9.66 2.53 -21.11
N THR A 522 -8.39 2.76 -20.77
CA THR A 522 -7.54 3.79 -21.38
C THR A 522 -6.16 3.20 -21.66
N TYR A 523 -5.26 3.96 -22.25
CA TYR A 523 -3.93 3.49 -22.61
C TYR A 523 -2.88 3.97 -21.62
N SER A 524 -1.90 3.10 -21.32
CA SER A 524 -0.71 3.50 -20.60
C SER A 524 0.18 4.41 -21.46
N PRO A 525 0.93 5.35 -20.87
CA PRO A 525 1.85 6.18 -21.61
C PRO A 525 2.99 5.38 -22.22
N ARG A 526 3.44 5.77 -23.41
CA ARG A 526 4.57 5.14 -24.08
C ARG A 526 5.37 6.14 -24.90
N ASN A 527 6.70 5.97 -24.94
CA ASN A 527 7.55 6.70 -25.86
C ASN A 527 7.20 6.31 -27.30
N LYS A 528 6.76 7.30 -28.11
CA LYS A 528 6.36 7.07 -29.51
C LYS A 528 7.49 6.49 -30.38
N TYR A 529 8.75 6.73 -30.00
CA TYR A 529 9.94 6.20 -30.69
C TYR A 529 10.38 4.82 -30.19
N ALA A 530 9.77 4.31 -29.10
CA ALA A 530 10.00 2.97 -28.58
C ALA A 530 8.95 1.95 -29.09
N LEU A 531 8.34 2.22 -30.23
CA LEU A 531 7.43 1.28 -30.91
C LEU A 531 8.19 0.49 -31.97
N SER A 532 7.74 -0.75 -32.24
CA SER A 532 8.29 -1.57 -33.30
C SER A 532 7.99 -0.98 -34.69
N GLU A 533 8.77 -1.34 -35.70
CA GLU A 533 8.58 -0.88 -37.07
C GLU A 533 7.21 -1.25 -37.65
N GLU A 534 6.65 -2.40 -37.19
CA GLU A 534 5.32 -2.83 -37.60
C GLU A 534 4.21 -1.95 -37.04
N SER A 535 4.47 -1.21 -35.96
CA SER A 535 3.50 -0.34 -35.28
C SER A 535 3.29 0.98 -36.04
N THR A 536 3.03 0.91 -37.34
CA THR A 536 2.74 2.08 -38.17
C THR A 536 1.49 2.80 -37.66
N LYS A 537 1.30 4.06 -38.08
CA LYS A 537 0.12 4.83 -37.67
C LYS A 537 -1.19 4.11 -38.08
N GLU A 538 -1.23 3.50 -39.25
CA GLU A 538 -2.37 2.75 -39.74
C GLU A 538 -2.65 1.51 -38.86
N GLU A 539 -1.61 0.80 -38.42
CA GLU A 539 -1.76 -0.36 -37.51
C GLU A 539 -2.21 0.08 -36.12
N ARG A 540 -1.75 1.20 -35.60
CA ARG A 540 -2.22 1.74 -34.32
C ARG A 540 -3.68 2.18 -34.38
N ILE A 541 -4.13 2.79 -35.49
CA ILE A 541 -5.55 3.09 -35.71
C ILE A 541 -6.38 1.79 -35.75
N ARG A 542 -5.89 0.75 -36.45
CA ARG A 542 -6.56 -0.56 -36.46
C ARG A 542 -6.62 -1.19 -35.06
N LEU A 543 -5.56 -1.10 -34.31
CA LEU A 543 -5.51 -1.60 -32.94
C LEU A 543 -6.52 -0.87 -32.04
N HIS A 544 -6.60 0.46 -32.16
CA HIS A 544 -7.58 1.25 -31.40
C HIS A 544 -9.02 0.84 -31.73
N GLU A 545 -9.38 0.74 -33.02
CA GLU A 545 -10.71 0.28 -33.43
C GLU A 545 -10.96 -1.17 -33.02
N TYR A 546 -9.94 -2.01 -33.02
CA TYR A 546 -10.02 -3.39 -32.50
C TYR A 546 -10.41 -3.41 -31.04
N PHE A 547 -9.73 -2.67 -30.16
CA PHE A 547 -10.09 -2.59 -28.75
C PHE A 547 -11.51 -2.04 -28.56
N LYS A 548 -11.88 -0.97 -29.23
CA LYS A 548 -13.25 -0.39 -29.16
C LYS A 548 -14.33 -1.39 -29.55
N SER A 549 -14.02 -2.29 -30.48
CA SER A 549 -15.00 -3.29 -31.01
C SER A 549 -15.01 -4.59 -30.22
N GLN A 550 -13.92 -4.95 -29.53
CA GLN A 550 -13.78 -6.27 -28.89
C GLN A 550 -13.87 -6.22 -27.36
N LEU A 551 -13.55 -5.09 -26.72
CA LEU A 551 -13.72 -4.95 -25.28
C LEU A 551 -15.20 -4.76 -24.92
N ASN A 552 -15.63 -5.37 -23.82
CA ASN A 552 -17.00 -5.25 -23.29
C ASN A 552 -17.20 -3.98 -22.45
N VAL A 553 -16.22 -3.09 -22.42
CA VAL A 553 -16.21 -1.81 -21.71
C VAL A 553 -15.82 -0.68 -22.64
N PRO A 554 -16.21 0.58 -22.36
CA PRO A 554 -15.81 1.72 -23.17
C PRO A 554 -14.29 1.94 -23.15
N VAL A 555 -13.69 2.12 -24.34
CA VAL A 555 -12.35 2.69 -24.52
C VAL A 555 -12.53 4.19 -24.59
N ILE A 556 -12.11 4.92 -23.55
CA ILE A 556 -12.46 6.34 -23.39
C ILE A 556 -11.45 7.31 -23.99
N SER A 557 -10.21 6.88 -24.24
CA SER A 557 -9.13 7.71 -24.77
C SER A 557 -8.68 7.25 -26.15
N GLU A 558 -8.13 8.13 -26.95
CA GLU A 558 -7.48 7.79 -28.21
C GLU A 558 -6.08 7.21 -27.96
N LEU A 559 -5.69 6.14 -28.68
CA LEU A 559 -4.38 5.50 -28.52
C LEU A 559 -3.23 6.48 -28.78
N GLU A 560 -3.34 7.32 -29.82
CA GLU A 560 -2.32 8.29 -30.20
C GLU A 560 -2.05 9.31 -29.07
N ASP A 561 -3.03 9.59 -28.21
CA ASP A 561 -2.90 10.51 -27.09
C ASP A 561 -2.07 9.92 -25.92
N SER A 562 -1.85 8.62 -25.92
CA SER A 562 -0.96 7.96 -24.96
C SER A 562 0.50 7.90 -25.41
N LEU A 563 0.81 8.36 -26.63
CA LEU A 563 2.15 8.34 -27.19
C LEU A 563 2.86 9.69 -26.93
N TYR A 564 3.84 9.66 -26.07
CA TYR A 564 4.62 10.83 -25.64
C TYR A 564 5.97 10.89 -26.38
N THR A 565 6.55 12.08 -26.50
CA THR A 565 7.96 12.21 -26.83
C THR A 565 8.79 11.84 -25.59
N GLY A 566 10.04 11.41 -25.78
CA GLY A 566 10.95 11.12 -24.69
C GLY A 566 11.12 12.24 -23.67
N ILE A 567 10.85 13.51 -24.08
CA ILE A 567 10.92 14.68 -23.20
C ILE A 567 10.03 14.52 -21.96
N TYR A 568 8.82 13.99 -22.12
CA TYR A 568 7.87 13.82 -21.02
C TYR A 568 8.02 12.48 -20.28
N LEU A 569 9.13 11.77 -20.49
CA LEU A 569 9.39 10.49 -19.86
C LEU A 569 10.57 10.57 -18.89
N TYR A 570 10.54 9.72 -17.86
CA TYR A 570 11.53 9.68 -16.80
C TYR A 570 11.97 8.24 -16.49
N GLY A 571 13.25 7.96 -16.68
CA GLY A 571 13.87 6.70 -16.30
C GLY A 571 13.46 5.46 -17.13
N THR A 572 12.31 5.49 -17.78
CA THR A 572 11.80 4.40 -18.65
C THR A 572 11.00 4.96 -19.83
N ASP A 573 10.65 4.09 -20.81
CA ASP A 573 9.83 4.47 -21.96
C ASP A 573 8.33 4.53 -21.69
N ASN A 574 7.90 4.36 -20.43
CA ASN A 574 6.48 4.37 -20.01
C ASN A 574 6.23 5.05 -18.66
N HIS A 575 7.25 5.55 -17.97
CA HIS A 575 7.06 6.40 -16.79
C HIS A 575 7.06 7.86 -17.20
N LEU A 576 6.09 8.63 -16.75
CA LEU A 576 6.00 10.04 -17.07
C LEU A 576 6.83 10.91 -16.10
N SER A 577 7.40 11.99 -16.62
CA SER A 577 7.87 13.11 -15.81
C SER A 577 6.68 13.72 -15.03
N THR A 578 6.95 14.60 -14.08
CA THR A 578 5.88 15.29 -13.33
C THR A 578 4.97 16.07 -14.28
N GLU A 579 5.50 16.84 -15.24
CA GLU A 579 4.71 17.55 -16.25
C GLU A 579 3.95 16.58 -17.17
N GLY A 580 4.60 15.49 -17.61
CA GLY A 580 3.94 14.46 -18.43
C GLY A 580 2.74 13.83 -17.74
N ALA A 581 2.83 13.57 -16.43
CA ALA A 581 1.74 13.03 -15.63
C ALA A 581 0.55 14.03 -15.54
N GLN A 582 0.81 15.31 -15.37
CA GLN A 582 -0.22 16.35 -15.37
C GLN A 582 -0.94 16.44 -16.73
N ILE A 583 -0.18 16.46 -17.84
CA ILE A 583 -0.74 16.46 -19.20
C ILE A 583 -1.63 15.25 -19.43
N ARG A 584 -1.20 14.05 -19.02
CA ARG A 584 -2.00 12.83 -19.11
C ARG A 584 -3.28 12.94 -18.29
N THR A 585 -3.16 13.43 -17.06
CA THR A 585 -4.28 13.54 -16.13
C THR A 585 -5.35 14.49 -16.67
N GLU A 586 -4.99 15.64 -17.21
CA GLU A 586 -5.92 16.57 -17.85
C GLU A 586 -6.72 15.91 -18.99
N LYS A 587 -6.03 15.14 -19.85
CA LYS A 587 -6.68 14.41 -20.94
C LYS A 587 -7.66 13.36 -20.42
N VAL A 588 -7.22 12.56 -19.45
CA VAL A 588 -8.06 11.49 -18.88
C VAL A 588 -9.28 12.07 -18.15
N ILE A 589 -9.13 13.17 -17.44
CA ILE A 589 -10.27 13.90 -16.83
C ILE A 589 -11.26 14.33 -17.92
N HIS A 590 -10.77 14.89 -19.03
CA HIS A 590 -11.61 15.31 -20.15
C HIS A 590 -12.38 14.11 -20.75
N ASP A 591 -11.69 13.01 -21.02
CA ASP A 591 -12.24 11.81 -21.65
C ASP A 591 -13.28 11.15 -20.75
N LEU A 592 -12.98 11.03 -19.45
CA LEU A 592 -13.89 10.45 -18.46
C LEU A 592 -15.15 11.31 -18.29
N LYS A 593 -15.02 12.65 -18.24
CA LYS A 593 -16.19 13.56 -18.21
C LYS A 593 -17.07 13.42 -19.43
N ASN A 594 -16.47 13.29 -20.63
CA ASN A 594 -17.22 13.10 -21.86
C ASN A 594 -17.97 11.74 -21.87
N GLN A 595 -17.31 10.68 -21.39
CA GLN A 595 -17.94 9.37 -21.31
C GLN A 595 -19.11 9.34 -20.32
N LEU A 596 -18.95 9.96 -19.13
CA LEU A 596 -20.01 10.03 -18.13
C LEU A 596 -21.23 10.82 -18.65
N LYS A 597 -21.03 11.96 -19.30
CA LYS A 597 -22.13 12.74 -19.93
C LYS A 597 -22.87 11.93 -21.00
N LYS A 598 -22.13 11.22 -21.84
CA LYS A 598 -22.72 10.35 -22.86
C LYS A 598 -23.61 9.26 -22.25
N GLU A 599 -23.23 8.72 -21.09
CA GLU A 599 -24.03 7.71 -20.38
C GLU A 599 -25.27 8.32 -19.71
N GLU A 600 -25.21 9.57 -19.28
CA GLU A 600 -26.33 10.32 -18.72
C GLU A 600 -27.32 10.84 -19.79
N GLY A 601 -26.95 10.72 -21.07
CA GLY A 601 -27.79 11.12 -22.20
C GLY A 601 -27.70 12.61 -22.55
N GLU A 602 -26.64 13.27 -22.11
CA GLU A 602 -26.31 14.68 -22.42
C GLU A 602 -25.45 14.82 -23.70
#